data_2bf7ee88f4eb8e16e1b0467fa00a9e6c
#
_entry.id   2bf7ee88f4eb8e16e1b0467fa00a9e6c
#
_cell.length_a   1.000
_cell.length_b   1.000
_cell.length_c   1.000
_cell.angle_alpha   90.00
_cell.angle_beta   90.00
_cell.angle_gamma   90.00
#
_symmetry.space_group_name_H-M   'P 1'
#
loop_
_entity.id
_entity.type
_entity.pdbx_description
1 polymer ?
#
loop_
_entity_poly.entity_id
_entity_poly.type
_entity_poly.pdbx_seq_one_letter_code
_entity_poly.pdbx_strand_id
1 'polypeptide(L)'
;MGIPVLILGESGSGKSASLRNFKKGEIGILNIAGKPLPFKSELEPFNVSREAKKMGVDRYSLIKEIARKSKANSIVIDDSQYLLAFDSFDKAKETGYVKFTDMAVNFESLIEFVINELDENKIVYFLHHCEVTDFGKTKAKTIGKMLDNQLTLEGLFSIVLLCQTDGATHKFITQSDGTTTVKSPMEMFDKEINNDLKMVDKTVREYYNIK
;
A
#
# COMPACT_ATOMS: atom_id res chain seq x y z
N MET A 1 -2.82 16.42 7.52
CA MET A 1 -3.13 14.97 7.58
C MET A 1 -2.87 14.38 6.21
N GLY A 2 -1.91 13.48 6.09
CA GLY A 2 -1.69 12.75 4.85
C GLY A 2 -2.83 11.77 4.54
N ILE A 3 -2.95 11.36 3.29
CA ILE A 3 -4.02 10.47 2.83
C ILE A 3 -3.44 9.08 2.55
N PRO A 4 -3.74 8.05 3.35
CA PRO A 4 -3.40 6.68 3.00
C PRO A 4 -4.41 6.11 1.99
N VAL A 5 -3.90 5.45 0.95
CA VAL A 5 -4.68 4.77 -0.09
C VAL A 5 -4.22 3.33 -0.18
N LEU A 6 -5.14 2.38 -0.14
CA LEU A 6 -4.84 0.96 -0.25
C LEU A 6 -5.16 0.44 -1.65
N ILE A 7 -4.18 -0.17 -2.30
CA ILE A 7 -4.34 -0.82 -3.60
C ILE A 7 -4.16 -2.32 -3.42
N LEU A 8 -5.25 -3.06 -3.42
CA LEU A 8 -5.26 -4.50 -3.31
C LEU A 8 -5.02 -5.17 -4.67
N GLY A 9 -4.54 -6.40 -4.66
CA GLY A 9 -4.48 -7.23 -5.86
C GLY A 9 -3.55 -8.44 -5.69
N GLU A 10 -3.80 -9.46 -6.48
CA GLU A 10 -2.96 -10.66 -6.56
C GLU A 10 -1.61 -10.37 -7.22
N SER A 11 -0.70 -11.34 -7.15
CA SER A 11 0.55 -11.27 -7.92
C SER A 11 0.22 -11.25 -9.42
N GLY A 12 0.86 -10.33 -10.16
CA GLY A 12 0.61 -10.18 -11.59
C GLY A 12 -0.63 -9.35 -11.96
N SER A 13 -1.45 -8.91 -11.00
CA SER A 13 -2.65 -8.09 -11.28
C SER A 13 -2.36 -6.71 -11.87
N GLY A 14 -1.10 -6.24 -11.82
CA GLY A 14 -0.72 -4.94 -12.35
C GLY A 14 -0.51 -3.82 -11.31
N LYS A 15 -0.46 -4.13 -10.00
CA LYS A 15 -0.24 -3.13 -8.94
C LYS A 15 0.97 -2.24 -9.24
N SER A 16 2.17 -2.82 -9.32
CA SER A 16 3.39 -2.04 -9.59
C SER A 16 3.42 -1.50 -11.03
N ALA A 17 2.77 -2.18 -12.01
CA ALA A 17 2.67 -1.68 -13.38
C ALA A 17 1.86 -0.38 -13.48
N SER A 18 0.96 -0.10 -12.54
CA SER A 18 0.18 1.15 -12.50
C SER A 18 1.04 2.41 -12.31
N LEU A 19 2.30 2.25 -11.87
CA LEU A 19 3.25 3.34 -11.68
C LEU A 19 3.87 3.85 -12.99
N ARG A 20 3.67 3.16 -14.12
CA ARG A 20 4.38 3.39 -15.39
C ARG A 20 4.32 4.81 -15.96
N ASN A 21 3.28 5.55 -15.62
CA ASN A 21 3.04 6.90 -16.14
C ASN A 21 3.63 8.03 -15.26
N PHE A 22 4.16 7.70 -14.09
CA PHE A 22 4.94 8.65 -13.30
C PHE A 22 6.32 8.90 -13.90
N LYS A 23 6.80 10.12 -13.76
CA LYS A 23 8.17 10.51 -14.12
C LYS A 23 9.06 10.55 -12.88
N LYS A 24 10.37 10.51 -13.09
CA LYS A 24 11.37 10.68 -12.02
C LYS A 24 11.12 11.99 -11.27
N GLY A 25 11.05 11.88 -9.94
CA GLY A 25 10.81 12.99 -9.03
C GLY A 25 9.34 13.30 -8.72
N GLU A 26 8.37 12.77 -9.50
CA GLU A 26 6.95 12.94 -9.20
C GLU A 26 6.47 12.04 -8.06
N ILE A 27 7.12 10.91 -7.84
CA ILE A 27 6.73 9.91 -6.85
C ILE A 27 7.95 9.31 -6.15
N GLY A 28 7.83 9.07 -4.86
CA GLY A 28 8.79 8.29 -4.07
C GLY A 28 8.35 6.82 -4.01
N ILE A 29 9.21 5.88 -4.39
CA ILE A 29 8.87 4.45 -4.38
C ILE A 29 9.71 3.75 -3.32
N LEU A 30 9.05 3.28 -2.26
CA LEU A 30 9.59 2.48 -1.17
C LEU A 30 9.30 1.01 -1.45
N ASN A 31 10.27 0.32 -2.06
CA ASN A 31 10.13 -1.07 -2.47
C ASN A 31 10.57 -2.01 -1.34
N ILE A 32 9.62 -2.75 -0.78
CA ILE A 32 9.86 -3.64 0.37
C ILE A 32 10.54 -4.92 -0.05
N ALA A 33 10.08 -5.54 -1.13
CA ALA A 33 10.61 -6.82 -1.63
C ALA A 33 11.92 -6.68 -2.42
N GLY A 34 12.28 -5.47 -2.84
CA GLY A 34 13.50 -5.20 -3.61
C GLY A 34 13.48 -5.72 -5.05
N LYS A 35 12.31 -6.02 -5.59
CA LYS A 35 12.14 -6.47 -6.98
C LYS A 35 12.27 -5.30 -7.97
N PRO A 36 12.77 -5.52 -9.21
CA PRO A 36 12.73 -4.50 -10.24
C PRO A 36 11.29 -4.17 -10.63
N LEU A 37 11.06 -2.95 -11.13
CA LEU A 37 9.76 -2.57 -11.68
C LEU A 37 9.46 -3.41 -12.94
N PRO A 38 8.19 -3.78 -13.17
CA PRO A 38 7.79 -4.64 -14.29
C PRO A 38 7.73 -3.90 -15.65
N PHE A 39 8.33 -2.72 -15.76
CA PHE A 39 8.36 -1.89 -16.97
C PHE A 39 9.66 -1.08 -17.03
N LYS A 40 10.05 -0.68 -18.25
CA LYS A 40 11.20 0.18 -18.47
C LYS A 40 10.89 1.61 -18.02
N SER A 41 11.72 2.17 -17.15
CA SER A 41 11.47 3.48 -16.55
C SER A 41 12.74 4.11 -15.99
N GLU A 42 12.71 5.43 -15.79
CA GLU A 42 13.73 6.20 -15.07
C GLU A 42 13.43 6.34 -13.56
N LEU A 43 12.36 5.71 -13.08
CA LEU A 43 12.02 5.69 -11.67
C LEU A 43 13.09 4.92 -10.87
N GLU A 44 13.40 5.40 -9.69
CA GLU A 44 14.44 4.86 -8.81
C GLU A 44 13.80 4.31 -7.51
N PRO A 45 13.34 3.04 -7.49
CA PRO A 45 12.79 2.44 -6.28
C PRO A 45 13.86 2.31 -5.20
N PHE A 46 13.56 2.79 -4.00
CA PHE A 46 14.40 2.63 -2.83
C PHE A 46 14.14 1.27 -2.17
N ASN A 47 15.15 0.42 -2.11
CA ASN A 47 15.03 -0.91 -1.48
C ASN A 47 15.08 -0.80 0.03
N VAL A 48 13.91 -0.73 0.67
CA VAL A 48 13.77 -0.55 2.12
C VAL A 48 14.42 -1.66 2.91
N SER A 49 14.17 -2.94 2.57
CA SER A 49 14.67 -4.06 3.36
C SER A 49 16.19 -4.17 3.34
N ARG A 50 16.81 -3.89 2.18
CA ARG A 50 18.28 -3.87 2.07
C ARG A 50 18.90 -2.75 2.88
N GLU A 51 18.36 -1.55 2.76
CA GLU A 51 18.94 -0.38 3.43
C GLU A 51 18.67 -0.41 4.94
N ALA A 52 17.49 -0.83 5.39
CA ALA A 52 17.20 -1.04 6.81
C ALA A 52 18.21 -2.01 7.46
N LYS A 53 18.49 -3.15 6.79
CA LYS A 53 19.49 -4.11 7.26
C LYS A 53 20.89 -3.52 7.33
N LYS A 54 21.31 -2.71 6.34
CA LYS A 54 22.62 -2.05 6.34
C LYS A 54 22.77 -1.04 7.49
N MET A 55 21.68 -0.31 7.77
CA MET A 55 21.65 0.73 8.79
C MET A 55 21.40 0.18 10.20
N GLY A 56 21.00 -1.08 10.34
CA GLY A 56 20.66 -1.69 11.62
C GLY A 56 19.38 -1.12 12.23
N VAL A 57 18.43 -0.65 11.41
CA VAL A 57 17.14 -0.10 11.84
C VAL A 57 16.00 -0.96 11.33
N ASP A 58 14.82 -0.87 11.96
CA ASP A 58 13.63 -1.56 11.47
C ASP A 58 13.07 -0.87 10.22
N ARG A 59 12.31 -1.64 9.41
CA ARG A 59 11.74 -1.17 8.13
C ARG A 59 10.73 -0.04 8.32
N TYR A 60 9.90 -0.11 9.36
CA TYR A 60 8.85 0.88 9.61
C TYR A 60 9.44 2.24 9.97
N SER A 61 10.43 2.28 10.86
CA SER A 61 11.15 3.51 11.22
C SER A 61 11.82 4.14 10.01
N LEU A 62 12.47 3.34 9.16
CA LEU A 62 13.10 3.83 7.93
C LEU A 62 12.07 4.41 6.94
N ILE A 63 10.94 3.73 6.75
CA ILE A 63 9.84 4.22 5.89
C ILE A 63 9.32 5.57 6.42
N LYS A 64 9.04 5.67 7.71
CA LYS A 64 8.55 6.91 8.34
C LYS A 64 9.55 8.05 8.16
N GLU A 65 10.83 7.79 8.35
CA GLU A 65 11.90 8.79 8.17
C GLU A 65 11.97 9.29 6.72
N ILE A 66 11.98 8.37 5.75
CA ILE A 66 12.04 8.72 4.33
C ILE A 66 10.78 9.48 3.92
N ALA A 67 9.60 9.05 4.36
CA ALA A 67 8.34 9.71 4.03
C ALA A 67 8.28 11.16 4.55
N ARG A 68 8.78 11.41 5.77
CA ARG A 68 8.90 12.78 6.31
C ARG A 68 9.82 13.66 5.47
N LYS A 69 10.96 13.13 5.02
CA LYS A 69 12.00 13.87 4.29
C LYS A 69 11.74 13.96 2.78
N SER A 70 10.82 13.16 2.26
CA SER A 70 10.50 13.12 0.83
C SER A 70 10.02 14.47 0.32
N LYS A 71 10.58 14.92 -0.80
CA LYS A 71 10.07 16.09 -1.53
C LYS A 71 8.86 15.77 -2.41
N ALA A 72 8.70 14.50 -2.80
CA ALA A 72 7.54 14.06 -3.55
C ALA A 72 6.30 14.05 -2.66
N ASN A 73 5.20 14.57 -3.17
CA ASN A 73 3.91 14.56 -2.48
C ASN A 73 3.21 13.20 -2.59
N SER A 74 3.56 12.39 -3.58
CA SER A 74 3.08 11.02 -3.72
C SER A 74 4.17 10.02 -3.33
N ILE A 75 3.83 9.08 -2.46
CA ILE A 75 4.73 8.03 -1.99
C ILE A 75 4.03 6.69 -2.18
N VAL A 76 4.78 5.69 -2.65
CA VAL A 76 4.30 4.31 -2.78
C VAL A 76 5.12 3.41 -1.88
N ILE A 77 4.44 2.59 -1.09
CA ILE A 77 5.01 1.45 -0.38
C ILE A 77 4.67 0.21 -1.23
N ASP A 78 5.58 -0.15 -2.12
CA ASP A 78 5.40 -1.27 -3.05
C ASP A 78 5.64 -2.60 -2.34
N ASP A 79 4.71 -3.53 -2.54
CA ASP A 79 4.67 -4.82 -1.85
C ASP A 79 4.52 -4.68 -0.31
N SER A 80 3.68 -3.77 0.17
CA SER A 80 3.50 -3.46 1.61
C SER A 80 3.15 -4.66 2.48
N GLN A 81 2.49 -5.69 1.95
CA GLN A 81 2.21 -6.94 2.68
C GLN A 81 3.48 -7.64 3.15
N TYR A 82 4.61 -7.48 2.41
CA TYR A 82 5.88 -8.08 2.82
C TYR A 82 6.49 -7.44 4.07
N LEU A 83 6.02 -6.29 4.53
CA LEU A 83 6.38 -5.79 5.87
C LEU A 83 5.98 -6.80 6.93
N LEU A 84 4.72 -7.27 6.90
CA LEU A 84 4.22 -8.29 7.82
C LEU A 84 4.93 -9.63 7.62
N ALA A 85 5.13 -10.05 6.36
CA ALA A 85 5.77 -11.33 6.06
C ALA A 85 7.22 -11.36 6.56
N PHE A 86 8.01 -10.34 6.27
CA PHE A 86 9.41 -10.28 6.69
C PHE A 86 9.55 -10.15 8.21
N ASP A 87 8.68 -9.37 8.87
CA ASP A 87 8.63 -9.33 10.34
C ASP A 87 8.35 -10.71 10.93
N SER A 88 7.43 -11.47 10.32
CA SER A 88 7.14 -12.84 10.76
C SER A 88 8.34 -13.77 10.62
N PHE A 89 9.12 -13.65 9.54
CA PHE A 89 10.36 -14.40 9.36
C PHE A 89 11.46 -13.95 10.32
N ASP A 90 11.64 -12.66 10.50
CA ASP A 90 12.65 -12.11 11.40
C ASP A 90 12.41 -12.56 12.85
N LYS A 91 11.13 -12.66 13.25
CA LYS A 91 10.68 -13.11 14.58
C LYS A 91 10.34 -14.60 14.65
N ALA A 92 10.78 -15.42 13.66
CA ALA A 92 10.39 -16.84 13.59
C ALA A 92 10.86 -17.67 14.80
N LYS A 93 11.96 -17.27 15.43
CA LYS A 93 12.52 -17.94 16.64
C LYS A 93 11.86 -17.48 17.95
N GLU A 94 11.09 -16.41 17.94
CA GLU A 94 10.37 -15.93 19.09
C GLU A 94 9.15 -16.81 19.37
N THR A 95 8.93 -17.17 20.64
CA THR A 95 7.78 -17.99 21.08
C THR A 95 6.66 -17.09 21.59
N GLY A 96 5.42 -17.61 21.53
CA GLY A 96 4.25 -16.89 22.05
C GLY A 96 3.56 -15.96 21.05
N TYR A 97 2.50 -15.28 21.54
CA TYR A 97 1.63 -14.45 20.68
C TYR A 97 2.09 -12.99 20.57
N VAL A 98 2.97 -12.53 21.45
CA VAL A 98 3.44 -11.12 21.51
C VAL A 98 3.97 -10.64 20.17
N LYS A 99 4.74 -11.46 19.47
CA LYS A 99 5.28 -11.11 18.15
C LYS A 99 4.20 -10.74 17.12
N PHE A 100 3.06 -11.42 17.14
CA PHE A 100 1.95 -11.11 16.22
C PHE A 100 1.24 -9.81 16.60
N THR A 101 1.17 -9.50 17.89
CA THR A 101 0.68 -8.22 18.38
C THR A 101 1.60 -7.09 17.94
N ASP A 102 2.91 -7.24 18.14
CA ASP A 102 3.90 -6.24 17.73
C ASP A 102 3.88 -5.98 16.23
N MET A 103 3.75 -7.04 15.43
CA MET A 103 3.65 -6.91 13.97
C MET A 103 2.40 -6.12 13.57
N ALA A 104 1.26 -6.41 14.20
CA ALA A 104 0.01 -5.70 13.94
C ALA A 104 0.10 -4.23 14.34
N VAL A 105 0.63 -3.94 15.52
CA VAL A 105 0.85 -2.58 16.04
C VAL A 105 1.81 -1.79 15.13
N ASN A 106 2.91 -2.39 14.67
CA ASN A 106 3.85 -1.74 13.78
C ASN A 106 3.20 -1.35 12.45
N PHE A 107 2.40 -2.24 11.86
CA PHE A 107 1.74 -1.97 10.58
C PHE A 107 0.65 -0.90 10.74
N GLU A 108 -0.16 -1.00 11.76
CA GLU A 108 -1.19 -0.01 12.11
C GLU A 108 -0.56 1.37 12.38
N SER A 109 0.49 1.43 13.21
CA SER A 109 1.25 2.65 13.50
C SER A 109 1.88 3.31 12.27
N LEU A 110 2.16 2.55 11.21
CA LEU A 110 2.60 3.13 9.93
C LEU A 110 1.45 3.86 9.23
N ILE A 111 0.24 3.31 9.29
CA ILE A 111 -0.94 3.96 8.69
C ILE A 111 -1.33 5.19 9.51
N GLU A 112 -1.35 5.08 10.84
CA GLU A 112 -1.59 6.21 11.73
C GLU A 112 -0.59 7.34 11.53
N PHE A 113 0.69 7.00 11.33
CA PHE A 113 1.72 7.98 11.00
C PHE A 113 1.39 8.76 9.73
N VAL A 114 0.90 8.09 8.68
CA VAL A 114 0.48 8.79 7.46
C VAL A 114 -0.65 9.76 7.76
N ILE A 115 -1.66 9.31 8.52
CA ILE A 115 -2.83 10.11 8.83
C ILE A 115 -2.48 11.30 9.74
N ASN A 116 -1.69 11.07 10.79
CA ASN A 116 -1.56 12.04 11.87
C ASN A 116 -0.30 12.92 11.78
N GLU A 117 0.76 12.45 11.13
CA GLU A 117 2.07 13.11 11.18
C GLU A 117 2.57 13.63 9.82
N LEU A 118 2.07 13.12 8.70
CA LEU A 118 2.47 13.63 7.39
C LEU A 118 1.69 14.89 7.00
N ASP A 119 2.34 15.70 6.15
CA ASP A 119 1.76 16.89 5.55
C ASP A 119 0.47 16.55 4.78
N GLU A 120 -0.49 17.46 4.78
CA GLU A 120 -1.81 17.28 4.15
C GLU A 120 -1.76 17.09 2.63
N ASN A 121 -0.68 17.51 1.97
CA ASN A 121 -0.46 17.29 0.55
C ASN A 121 0.15 15.92 0.23
N LYS A 122 0.49 15.12 1.23
CA LYS A 122 1.05 13.78 1.05
C LYS A 122 -0.03 12.73 0.83
N ILE A 123 0.12 11.96 -0.23
CA ILE A 123 -0.66 10.73 -0.46
C ILE A 123 0.30 9.54 -0.38
N VAL A 124 -0.03 8.54 0.42
CA VAL A 124 0.76 7.32 0.56
C VAL A 124 -0.04 6.12 0.08
N TYR A 125 0.41 5.51 -1.00
CA TYR A 125 -0.18 4.33 -1.62
C TYR A 125 0.46 3.06 -1.07
N PHE A 126 -0.35 2.19 -0.51
CA PHE A 126 0.06 0.87 -0.05
C PHE A 126 -0.33 -0.15 -1.13
N LEU A 127 0.62 -0.60 -1.96
CA LEU A 127 0.38 -1.69 -2.90
C LEU A 127 0.47 -3.01 -2.13
N HIS A 128 -0.67 -3.65 -1.91
CA HIS A 128 -0.83 -4.73 -0.95
C HIS A 128 -1.41 -5.99 -1.60
N HIS A 129 -0.92 -7.16 -1.22
CA HIS A 129 -1.51 -8.41 -1.69
C HIS A 129 -2.88 -8.63 -1.07
N CYS A 130 -3.80 -9.18 -1.86
CA CYS A 130 -5.10 -9.63 -1.37
C CYS A 130 -5.12 -11.15 -1.19
N GLU A 131 -6.16 -11.62 -0.51
CA GLU A 131 -6.54 -13.01 -0.41
C GLU A 131 -8.06 -13.15 -0.57
N VAL A 132 -8.51 -14.34 -0.94
CA VAL A 132 -9.93 -14.69 -1.00
C VAL A 132 -10.26 -15.51 0.23
N THR A 133 -11.28 -15.09 0.98
CA THR A 133 -11.77 -15.84 2.14
C THR A 133 -12.53 -17.09 1.72
N ASP A 134 -12.78 -18.01 2.65
CA ASP A 134 -13.59 -19.22 2.43
C ASP A 134 -15.01 -18.90 1.94
N PHE A 135 -15.50 -17.70 2.18
CA PHE A 135 -16.81 -17.20 1.70
C PHE A 135 -16.72 -16.44 0.37
N GLY A 136 -15.60 -16.52 -0.33
CA GLY A 136 -15.40 -15.88 -1.64
C GLY A 136 -15.19 -14.36 -1.60
N LYS A 137 -14.95 -13.76 -0.42
CA LYS A 137 -14.72 -12.32 -0.31
C LYS A 137 -13.23 -11.98 -0.45
N THR A 138 -12.92 -11.07 -1.36
CA THR A 138 -11.56 -10.53 -1.53
C THR A 138 -11.27 -9.45 -0.50
N LYS A 139 -10.17 -9.62 0.25
CA LYS A 139 -9.71 -8.69 1.28
C LYS A 139 -8.18 -8.53 1.27
N ALA A 140 -7.66 -7.60 2.05
CA ALA A 140 -6.22 -7.46 2.28
C ALA A 140 -5.66 -8.74 2.93
N LYS A 141 -4.50 -9.21 2.44
CA LYS A 141 -3.80 -10.35 3.03
C LYS A 141 -2.99 -9.90 4.23
N THR A 142 -3.32 -10.42 5.40
CA THR A 142 -2.63 -10.06 6.66
C THR A 142 -1.93 -11.29 7.27
N ILE A 143 -1.16 -11.07 8.33
CA ILE A 143 -0.53 -12.13 9.13
C ILE A 143 -0.91 -11.91 10.59
N GLY A 144 -1.51 -12.94 11.18
CA GLY A 144 -1.99 -12.90 12.56
C GLY A 144 -3.43 -12.40 12.69
N LYS A 145 -4.15 -12.96 13.67
CA LYS A 145 -5.58 -12.74 13.86
C LYS A 145 -5.95 -11.31 14.31
N MET A 146 -4.98 -10.54 14.79
CA MET A 146 -5.28 -9.21 15.36
C MET A 146 -5.69 -8.21 14.26
N LEU A 147 -4.98 -8.17 13.13
CA LEU A 147 -5.35 -7.32 11.99
C LEU A 147 -6.63 -7.80 11.30
N ASP A 148 -6.93 -9.10 11.35
CA ASP A 148 -8.12 -9.66 10.72
C ASP A 148 -9.39 -9.49 11.55
N ASN A 149 -9.31 -9.81 12.86
CA ASN A 149 -10.49 -9.99 13.68
C ASN A 149 -10.80 -8.77 14.56
N GLN A 150 -9.78 -7.96 14.91
CA GLN A 150 -9.97 -6.83 15.81
C GLN A 150 -9.99 -5.49 15.09
N LEU A 151 -9.19 -5.34 14.02
CA LEU A 151 -9.04 -4.04 13.38
C LEU A 151 -9.74 -3.93 12.02
N THR A 152 -9.73 -4.95 11.19
CA THR A 152 -10.08 -4.90 9.77
C THR A 152 -9.23 -3.84 9.05
N LEU A 153 -8.12 -4.26 8.45
CA LEU A 153 -7.10 -3.37 7.88
C LEU A 153 -7.68 -2.29 6.95
N GLU A 154 -8.59 -2.67 6.08
CA GLU A 154 -9.23 -1.75 5.12
C GLU A 154 -10.09 -0.69 5.79
N GLY A 155 -10.46 -0.89 7.06
CA GLY A 155 -11.18 0.09 7.87
C GLY A 155 -10.42 1.38 8.10
N LEU A 156 -9.08 1.32 8.10
CA LEU A 156 -8.19 2.47 8.29
C LEU A 156 -8.05 3.36 7.05
N PHE A 157 -8.55 2.92 5.90
CA PHE A 157 -8.42 3.64 4.63
C PHE A 157 -9.79 4.15 4.16
N SER A 158 -9.86 5.38 3.67
CA SER A 158 -11.05 5.91 2.99
C SER A 158 -11.13 5.46 1.53
N ILE A 159 -9.99 5.13 0.93
CA ILE A 159 -9.86 4.69 -0.46
C ILE A 159 -9.18 3.33 -0.48
N VAL A 160 -9.90 2.32 -0.95
CA VAL A 160 -9.42 0.96 -1.15
C VAL A 160 -9.79 0.55 -2.57
N LEU A 161 -8.81 0.37 -3.44
CA LEU A 161 -9.00 -0.05 -4.83
C LEU A 161 -8.51 -1.49 -5.01
N LEU A 162 -9.14 -2.24 -5.93
CA LEU A 162 -8.70 -3.58 -6.29
C LEU A 162 -8.15 -3.58 -7.71
N CYS A 163 -6.89 -3.92 -7.85
CA CYS A 163 -6.24 -4.12 -9.13
C CYS A 163 -6.58 -5.51 -9.66
N GLN A 164 -7.28 -5.57 -10.79
CA GLN A 164 -7.68 -6.80 -11.47
C GLN A 164 -7.14 -6.85 -12.90
N THR A 165 -7.03 -8.06 -13.44
CA THR A 165 -6.69 -8.31 -14.84
C THR A 165 -7.60 -9.40 -15.41
N ASP A 166 -7.94 -9.26 -16.68
CA ASP A 166 -8.61 -10.28 -17.48
C ASP A 166 -7.60 -11.05 -18.37
N GLY A 167 -6.31 -10.85 -18.14
CA GLY A 167 -5.21 -11.42 -18.91
C GLY A 167 -4.72 -10.51 -20.04
N ALA A 168 -5.54 -9.61 -20.55
CA ALA A 168 -5.20 -8.68 -21.63
C ALA A 168 -5.06 -7.24 -21.10
N THR A 169 -5.95 -6.84 -20.21
CA THR A 169 -6.00 -5.50 -19.65
C THR A 169 -5.91 -5.53 -18.13
N HIS A 170 -5.45 -4.42 -17.57
CA HIS A 170 -5.45 -4.20 -16.12
C HIS A 170 -6.34 -3.01 -15.80
N LYS A 171 -7.12 -3.13 -14.72
CA LYS A 171 -8.04 -2.09 -14.24
C LYS A 171 -8.04 -1.99 -12.73
N PHE A 172 -8.54 -0.89 -12.20
CA PHE A 172 -8.90 -0.73 -10.80
C PHE A 172 -10.42 -0.80 -10.63
N ILE A 173 -10.87 -1.63 -9.70
CA ILE A 173 -12.25 -1.62 -9.19
C ILE A 173 -12.25 -0.67 -7.99
N THR A 174 -13.19 0.24 -7.96
CA THR A 174 -13.25 1.36 -7.02
C THR A 174 -14.41 1.27 -6.03
N GLN A 175 -15.41 0.44 -6.34
CA GLN A 175 -16.61 0.23 -5.52
C GLN A 175 -16.89 -1.26 -5.40
N SER A 176 -17.29 -1.69 -4.21
CA SER A 176 -17.63 -3.09 -3.94
C SER A 176 -19.01 -3.46 -4.51
N ASP A 177 -19.10 -4.67 -5.02
CA ASP A 177 -20.36 -5.36 -5.34
C ASP A 177 -20.82 -6.32 -4.22
N GLY A 178 -20.17 -6.26 -3.05
CA GLY A 178 -20.39 -7.17 -1.91
C GLY A 178 -19.35 -8.29 -1.81
N THR A 179 -18.61 -8.59 -2.89
CA THR A 179 -17.60 -9.67 -2.92
C THR A 179 -16.20 -9.18 -2.55
N THR A 180 -16.01 -7.89 -2.37
CA THR A 180 -14.72 -7.27 -2.06
C THR A 180 -14.82 -6.29 -0.89
N THR A 181 -13.67 -5.86 -0.37
CA THR A 181 -13.55 -4.79 0.64
C THR A 181 -13.25 -3.42 0.02
N VAL A 182 -13.42 -3.29 -1.29
CA VAL A 182 -13.17 -2.08 -2.06
C VAL A 182 -14.15 -0.97 -1.67
N LYS A 183 -13.66 0.26 -1.61
CA LYS A 183 -14.46 1.45 -1.36
C LYS A 183 -13.74 2.71 -1.82
N SER A 184 -14.50 3.71 -2.18
CA SER A 184 -14.02 5.06 -2.42
C SER A 184 -15.10 6.09 -2.00
N PRO A 185 -14.71 7.35 -1.74
CA PRO A 185 -15.68 8.43 -1.51
C PRO A 185 -16.69 8.56 -2.64
N MET A 186 -17.88 9.07 -2.31
CA MET A 186 -18.96 9.26 -3.28
C MET A 186 -18.48 10.16 -4.42
N GLU A 187 -18.81 9.76 -5.65
CA GLU A 187 -18.52 10.54 -6.88
C GLU A 187 -17.03 10.75 -7.20
N MET A 188 -16.11 10.13 -6.43
CA MET A 188 -14.68 10.29 -6.69
C MET A 188 -14.23 9.54 -7.95
N PHE A 189 -14.73 8.34 -8.17
CA PHE A 189 -14.36 7.46 -9.28
C PHE A 189 -15.58 6.75 -9.89
N ASP A 190 -15.51 6.46 -11.19
CA ASP A 190 -16.36 5.45 -11.80
C ASP A 190 -16.07 4.07 -11.18
N LYS A 191 -17.00 3.11 -11.27
CA LYS A 191 -16.87 1.76 -10.68
C LYS A 191 -15.62 1.02 -11.12
N GLU A 192 -15.22 1.23 -12.37
CA GLU A 192 -14.00 0.68 -12.96
C GLU A 192 -13.24 1.81 -13.64
N ILE A 193 -11.92 1.87 -13.39
CA ILE A 193 -11.03 2.85 -14.01
C ILE A 193 -9.77 2.15 -14.54
N ASN A 194 -9.06 2.81 -15.46
CA ASN A 194 -7.81 2.29 -15.98
C ASN A 194 -6.76 2.08 -14.88
N ASN A 195 -5.93 1.07 -15.06
CA ASN A 195 -4.78 0.79 -14.21
C ASN A 195 -3.70 1.85 -14.43
N ASP A 196 -3.92 3.03 -13.86
CA ASP A 196 -3.03 4.18 -13.93
C ASP A 196 -3.05 4.94 -12.60
N LEU A 197 -2.04 4.67 -11.76
CA LEU A 197 -1.97 5.29 -10.43
C LEU A 197 -1.74 6.79 -10.49
N LYS A 198 -1.14 7.31 -11.58
CA LYS A 198 -0.98 8.76 -11.76
C LYS A 198 -2.32 9.46 -11.98
N MET A 199 -3.24 8.81 -12.70
CA MET A 199 -4.61 9.33 -12.84
C MET A 199 -5.38 9.26 -11.52
N VAL A 200 -5.22 8.17 -10.76
CA VAL A 200 -5.78 8.05 -9.40
C VAL A 200 -5.25 9.18 -8.51
N ASP A 201 -3.94 9.42 -8.51
CA ASP A 201 -3.29 10.49 -7.72
C ASP A 201 -3.89 11.86 -8.05
N LYS A 202 -4.03 12.17 -9.34
CA LYS A 202 -4.66 13.41 -9.80
C LYS A 202 -6.09 13.54 -9.29
N THR A 203 -6.92 12.50 -9.45
CA THR A 203 -8.32 12.51 -9.00
C THR A 203 -8.44 12.70 -7.49
N VAL A 204 -7.60 12.00 -6.70
CA VAL A 204 -7.59 12.15 -5.23
C VAL A 204 -7.23 13.58 -4.83
N ARG A 205 -6.22 14.18 -5.48
CA ARG A 205 -5.82 15.58 -5.23
C ARG A 205 -6.93 16.57 -5.56
N GLU A 206 -7.57 16.40 -6.71
CA GLU A 206 -8.70 17.24 -7.14
C GLU A 206 -9.87 17.12 -6.16
N TYR A 207 -10.22 15.90 -5.74
CA TYR A 207 -11.34 15.64 -4.83
C TYR A 207 -11.14 16.28 -3.46
N TYR A 208 -9.94 16.16 -2.88
CA TYR A 208 -9.63 16.74 -1.57
C TYR A 208 -9.05 18.15 -1.63
N ASN A 209 -8.94 18.74 -2.83
CA ASN A 209 -8.39 20.08 -3.06
C ASN A 209 -6.99 20.27 -2.43
N ILE A 210 -6.11 19.28 -2.61
CA ILE A 210 -4.71 19.28 -2.15
C ILE A 210 -3.72 19.39 -3.32
N LYS A 211 -2.46 19.85 -3.01
CA LYS A 211 -1.42 20.10 -4.02
C LYS A 211 -0.64 18.86 -4.39
#